data_283a34c2ccf3f872007374e90e90d20a
#
_entry.id   283a34c2ccf3f872007374e90e90d20a
#
_cell.length_a   1.000
_cell.length_b   1.000
_cell.length_c   1.000
_cell.angle_alpha   90.00
_cell.angle_beta   90.00
_cell.angle_gamma   90.00
#
_symmetry.space_group_name_H-M   'P 1'
#
loop_
_entity.id
_entity.type
_entity.pdbx_description
1 polymer ?
#
loop_
_entity_poly.entity_id
_entity_poly.type
_entity_poly.pdbx_seq_one_letter_code
_entity_poly.pdbx_strand_id
1 'polypeptide(L)'
;MGQARVGIHRTPGDEGTDRALGATCLYALYDPTSRTCAVASAGHLPPVATGRATGTRHAEPLDLPTGPPLGIGGLPFESVEFEFAEGAVLALFTDGIVKVRGRDVDEGVADLCGALDAFAGSLQKACDEVVSLCAPGSADDDAALLLVRVHAFPEDSVASWDVSSDPAEVAGVRALVREKLEDWGLHEAAFVSELVVSELVTNAIRYGRPPVSLRLLRDVDRTLICEISDGGHTSPNLRHAGDEDEGGRGLFLVAQLTAMWGTRYDRQGKTIWAEIGLGQEVPLDVFL
;
A
#
# COMPACT_ATOMS: atom_id res chain seq x y z
N MET A 1 -12.99 5.04 14.32
CA MET A 1 -11.82 4.30 14.85
C MET A 1 -11.80 2.92 14.22
N GLY A 2 -10.97 2.73 13.20
CA GLY A 2 -10.79 1.44 12.52
C GLY A 2 -9.74 0.63 13.26
N GLN A 3 -10.13 -0.55 13.75
CA GLN A 3 -9.23 -1.46 14.46
C GLN A 3 -8.75 -2.52 13.47
N ALA A 4 -7.47 -2.50 13.09
CA ALA A 4 -6.86 -3.61 12.39
C ALA A 4 -6.68 -4.78 13.39
N ARG A 5 -7.42 -5.87 13.22
CA ARG A 5 -7.21 -7.12 13.99
C ARG A 5 -6.22 -7.99 13.22
N VAL A 6 -5.01 -8.06 13.68
CA VAL A 6 -4.08 -9.13 13.26
C VAL A 6 -4.38 -10.36 14.11
N GLY A 7 -5.13 -11.29 13.55
CA GLY A 7 -5.41 -12.59 14.16
C GLY A 7 -4.26 -13.56 13.85
N ILE A 8 -3.46 -13.93 14.84
CA ILE A 8 -2.51 -15.05 14.70
C ILE A 8 -3.30 -16.35 14.89
N HIS A 9 -3.55 -17.08 13.79
CA HIS A 9 -4.07 -18.45 13.86
C HIS A 9 -2.95 -19.40 14.32
N ARG A 10 -3.07 -19.92 15.53
CA ARG A 10 -2.18 -20.98 16.02
C ARG A 10 -2.62 -22.33 15.40
N THR A 11 -1.79 -22.90 14.55
CA THR A 11 -1.88 -24.33 14.19
C THR A 11 -1.04 -25.13 15.18
N PRO A 12 -1.56 -26.21 15.80
CA PRO A 12 -0.77 -27.04 16.71
C PRO A 12 0.35 -27.74 15.91
N GLY A 13 1.62 -27.43 16.23
CA GLY A 13 2.79 -28.08 15.64
C GLY A 13 3.82 -27.17 14.97
N ASP A 14 3.65 -25.86 14.99
CA ASP A 14 4.57 -24.94 14.33
C ASP A 14 5.61 -24.38 15.33
N GLU A 15 6.80 -25.01 15.38
CA GLU A 15 7.95 -24.55 16.20
C GLU A 15 8.51 -23.18 15.74
N GLY A 16 8.03 -22.62 14.60
CA GLY A 16 8.40 -21.31 14.08
C GLY A 16 7.67 -20.13 14.74
N THR A 17 6.56 -20.39 15.44
CA THR A 17 5.67 -19.33 15.99
C THR A 17 6.24 -18.67 17.26
N ASP A 18 7.13 -19.33 18.00
CA ASP A 18 7.73 -18.76 19.20
C ASP A 18 8.73 -17.61 18.92
N ARG A 19 9.26 -17.53 17.69
CA ARG A 19 10.23 -16.49 17.32
C ARG A 19 9.57 -15.14 16.99
N ALA A 20 8.27 -15.10 16.71
CA ALA A 20 7.54 -13.85 16.43
C ALA A 20 6.95 -13.19 17.69
N LEU A 21 7.00 -13.89 18.86
CA LEU A 21 6.54 -13.32 20.12
C LEU A 21 7.50 -12.21 20.57
N GLY A 22 6.95 -10.98 20.70
CA GLY A 22 7.74 -9.81 21.09
C GLY A 22 8.43 -9.08 19.93
N ALA A 23 8.21 -9.50 18.67
CA ALA A 23 8.71 -8.75 17.53
C ALA A 23 8.01 -7.39 17.42
N THR A 24 8.77 -6.35 17.13
CA THR A 24 8.20 -5.02 16.80
C THR A 24 7.86 -4.95 15.31
N CYS A 25 6.82 -4.19 14.97
CA CYS A 25 6.40 -4.01 13.58
C CYS A 25 5.92 -2.58 13.35
N LEU A 26 6.35 -1.99 12.25
CA LEU A 26 5.82 -0.74 11.72
C LEU A 26 5.19 -1.04 10.36
N TYR A 27 3.94 -0.62 10.19
CA TYR A 27 3.20 -0.77 8.94
C TYR A 27 2.84 0.62 8.41
N ALA A 28 3.19 0.90 7.17
CA ALA A 28 2.86 2.15 6.48
C ALA A 28 2.23 1.84 5.13
N LEU A 29 1.10 2.47 4.83
CA LEU A 29 0.39 2.37 3.57
C LEU A 29 0.20 3.78 2.99
N TYR A 30 0.92 4.08 1.91
CA TYR A 30 0.83 5.36 1.21
C TYR A 30 -0.12 5.27 0.02
N ASP A 31 -1.05 6.21 -0.08
CA ASP A 31 -1.88 6.43 -1.27
C ASP A 31 -1.36 7.66 -2.02
N PRO A 32 -0.73 7.47 -3.20
CA PRO A 32 -0.16 8.57 -3.97
C PRO A 32 -1.20 9.50 -4.60
N THR A 33 -2.47 9.10 -4.63
CA THR A 33 -3.56 9.94 -5.17
C THR A 33 -4.03 10.97 -4.15
N SER A 34 -4.30 10.52 -2.92
CA SER A 34 -4.68 11.40 -1.82
C SER A 34 -3.47 12.02 -1.11
N ARG A 35 -2.26 11.51 -1.36
CA ARG A 35 -1.02 11.85 -0.67
C ARG A 35 -1.09 11.59 0.84
N THR A 36 -1.90 10.63 1.23
CA THR A 36 -2.04 10.21 2.63
C THR A 36 -1.30 8.92 2.89
N CYS A 37 -0.74 8.80 4.08
CA CYS A 37 -0.11 7.58 4.56
C CYS A 37 -0.75 7.15 5.87
N ALA A 38 -1.36 5.97 5.88
CA ALA A 38 -1.84 5.33 7.10
C ALA A 38 -0.68 4.57 7.75
N VAL A 39 -0.38 4.88 9.01
CA VAL A 39 0.73 4.26 9.75
C VAL A 39 0.21 3.64 11.03
N ALA A 40 0.69 2.44 11.37
CA ALA A 40 0.41 1.73 12.61
C ALA A 40 1.70 1.13 13.19
N SER A 41 1.83 1.16 14.52
CA SER A 41 3.01 0.62 15.21
C SER A 41 2.64 -0.44 16.24
N ALA A 42 3.38 -1.53 16.23
CA ALA A 42 3.36 -2.60 17.23
C ALA A 42 4.71 -2.63 17.97
N GLY A 43 4.89 -1.76 18.99
CA GLY A 43 6.10 -1.67 19.77
C GLY A 43 7.34 -1.15 19.03
N HIS A 44 7.19 -0.68 17.80
CA HIS A 44 8.29 -0.16 16.99
C HIS A 44 8.45 1.35 17.17
N LEU A 45 9.68 1.86 17.00
CA LEU A 45 9.94 3.30 17.03
C LEU A 45 9.14 4.02 15.94
N PRO A 46 8.63 5.23 16.21
CA PRO A 46 7.91 5.99 15.19
C PRO A 46 8.85 6.37 14.04
N PRO A 47 8.36 6.36 12.80
CA PRO A 47 9.16 6.81 11.66
C PRO A 47 9.36 8.32 11.73
N VAL A 48 10.45 8.81 11.16
CA VAL A 48 10.72 10.24 10.99
C VAL A 48 10.28 10.67 9.59
N ALA A 49 9.61 11.81 9.51
CA ALA A 49 9.15 12.35 8.23
C ALA A 49 9.56 13.81 8.03
N THR A 50 9.87 14.16 6.77
CA THR A 50 10.02 15.54 6.30
C THR A 50 8.80 15.96 5.51
N GLY A 51 8.54 17.27 5.38
CA GLY A 51 7.57 17.79 4.41
C GLY A 51 6.12 17.35 4.64
N ARG A 52 5.67 17.30 5.90
CA ARG A 52 4.24 17.11 6.21
C ARG A 52 3.42 18.29 5.66
N ALA A 53 2.21 18.00 5.19
CA ALA A 53 1.31 19.02 4.65
C ALA A 53 0.93 20.11 5.67
N THR A 54 1.09 19.83 6.97
CA THR A 54 0.84 20.77 8.09
C THR A 54 1.88 21.89 8.21
N GLY A 55 2.84 22.00 7.27
CA GLY A 55 3.69 23.17 7.12
C GLY A 55 5.07 23.11 7.75
N THR A 56 5.44 22.06 8.47
CA THR A 56 6.81 21.87 8.93
C THR A 56 7.65 21.27 7.80
N ARG A 57 8.73 21.99 7.41
CA ARG A 57 9.74 21.47 6.46
C ARG A 57 10.81 20.63 7.18
N HIS A 58 10.80 20.68 8.51
CA HIS A 58 11.77 19.98 9.33
C HIS A 58 11.38 18.53 9.51
N ALA A 59 12.39 17.68 9.60
CA ALA A 59 12.23 16.27 9.93
C ALA A 59 11.77 16.13 11.39
N GLU A 60 10.70 15.39 11.59
CA GLU A 60 10.16 15.12 12.93
C GLU A 60 9.63 13.68 13.03
N PRO A 61 9.70 13.05 14.21
CA PRO A 61 9.03 11.78 14.44
C PRO A 61 7.51 11.94 14.26
N LEU A 62 6.87 10.95 13.65
CA LEU A 62 5.42 10.93 13.57
C LEU A 62 4.81 10.62 14.93
N ASP A 63 3.80 11.38 15.33
CA ASP A 63 3.05 11.13 16.55
C ASP A 63 2.09 9.95 16.34
N LEU A 64 2.50 8.78 16.81
CA LEU A 64 1.81 7.50 16.66
C LEU A 64 1.48 6.87 18.01
N PRO A 65 0.23 6.38 18.22
CA PRO A 65 -0.04 5.47 19.31
C PRO A 65 0.79 4.20 19.14
N THR A 66 1.67 3.94 20.07
CA THR A 66 2.51 2.73 20.06
C THR A 66 1.78 1.59 20.77
N GLY A 67 1.34 0.59 20.00
CA GLY A 67 0.77 -0.65 20.55
C GLY A 67 1.85 -1.58 21.11
N PRO A 68 1.46 -2.64 21.83
CA PRO A 68 2.41 -3.65 22.31
C PRO A 68 3.05 -4.40 21.12
N PRO A 69 4.25 -4.98 21.31
CA PRO A 69 4.86 -5.85 20.30
C PRO A 69 3.94 -6.99 19.86
N LEU A 70 4.19 -7.52 18.66
CA LEU A 70 3.38 -8.60 18.07
C LEU A 70 3.36 -9.83 19.00
N GLY A 71 2.18 -10.42 19.15
CA GLY A 71 1.97 -11.59 19.99
C GLY A 71 1.85 -11.30 21.50
N ILE A 72 2.07 -10.06 21.95
CA ILE A 72 1.94 -9.64 23.33
C ILE A 72 0.68 -8.79 23.49
N GLY A 73 -0.35 -9.34 24.12
CA GLY A 73 -1.59 -8.61 24.40
C GLY A 73 -2.72 -8.88 23.43
N GLY A 74 -3.92 -8.38 23.73
CA GLY A 74 -5.16 -8.54 22.97
C GLY A 74 -5.77 -7.20 22.53
N LEU A 75 -4.99 -6.13 22.58
CA LEU A 75 -5.47 -4.80 22.18
C LEU A 75 -5.33 -4.63 20.66
N PRO A 76 -6.31 -3.97 20.03
CA PRO A 76 -6.21 -3.63 18.61
C PRO A 76 -5.10 -2.60 18.39
N PHE A 77 -4.43 -2.67 17.24
CA PHE A 77 -3.51 -1.64 16.79
C PHE A 77 -4.29 -0.46 16.22
N GLU A 78 -3.90 0.75 16.59
CA GLU A 78 -4.47 1.97 16.06
C GLU A 78 -3.61 2.46 14.89
N SER A 79 -4.26 2.93 13.82
CA SER A 79 -3.61 3.59 12.69
C SER A 79 -3.93 5.08 12.68
N VAL A 80 -2.94 5.87 12.31
CA VAL A 80 -3.07 7.32 12.12
C VAL A 80 -2.76 7.64 10.67
N GLU A 81 -3.51 8.56 10.08
CA GLU A 81 -3.30 9.05 8.73
C GLU A 81 -2.56 10.39 8.76
N PHE A 82 -1.54 10.50 7.91
CA PHE A 82 -0.73 11.69 7.72
C PHE A 82 -0.78 12.12 6.27
N GLU A 83 -0.92 13.43 6.02
CA GLU A 83 -0.76 14.01 4.69
C GLU A 83 0.68 14.43 4.45
N PHE A 84 1.21 14.13 3.26
CA PHE A 84 2.56 14.47 2.85
C PHE A 84 2.57 15.42 1.65
N ALA A 85 3.51 16.36 1.65
CA ALA A 85 3.79 17.17 0.47
C ALA A 85 4.55 16.33 -0.58
N GLU A 86 4.47 16.77 -1.84
CA GLU A 86 5.26 16.17 -2.92
C GLU A 86 6.76 16.18 -2.57
N GLY A 87 7.42 15.05 -2.76
CA GLY A 87 8.84 14.89 -2.49
C GLY A 87 9.23 14.75 -1.02
N ALA A 88 8.24 14.69 -0.10
CA ALA A 88 8.50 14.39 1.31
C ALA A 88 9.26 13.06 1.47
N VAL A 89 10.07 12.95 2.52
CA VAL A 89 10.84 11.74 2.81
C VAL A 89 10.34 11.13 4.12
N LEU A 90 10.06 9.84 4.09
CA LEU A 90 9.72 9.02 5.25
C LEU A 90 10.91 8.11 5.56
N ALA A 91 11.42 8.15 6.78
CA ALA A 91 12.49 7.30 7.27
C ALA A 91 11.92 6.26 8.23
N LEU A 92 12.02 4.98 7.85
CA LEU A 92 11.70 3.83 8.69
C LEU A 92 13.02 3.18 9.09
N PHE A 93 13.21 2.89 10.37
CA PHE A 93 14.50 2.45 10.88
C PHE A 93 14.33 1.53 12.10
N THR A 94 15.29 0.64 12.28
CA THR A 94 15.43 -0.14 13.52
C THR A 94 16.18 0.65 14.57
N ASP A 95 16.02 0.26 15.81
CA ASP A 95 16.64 0.92 16.96
C ASP A 95 18.18 0.94 16.91
N GLY A 96 18.81 0.00 16.19
CA GLY A 96 20.24 0.01 15.94
C GLY A 96 20.77 1.25 15.18
N ILE A 97 19.89 2.03 14.50
CA ILE A 97 20.27 3.32 13.90
C ILE A 97 20.41 4.42 14.96
N VAL A 98 19.57 4.43 15.97
CA VAL A 98 19.46 5.52 16.97
C VAL A 98 20.03 5.16 18.35
N LYS A 99 20.17 3.86 18.66
CA LYS A 99 20.82 3.37 19.88
C LYS A 99 22.31 3.34 19.73
N VAL A 100 22.99 4.38 20.17
CA VAL A 100 24.46 4.43 20.26
C VAL A 100 24.86 4.28 21.72
N ARG A 101 25.92 3.51 21.96
CA ARG A 101 26.40 3.23 23.30
C ARG A 101 26.69 4.52 24.08
N GLY A 102 26.01 4.72 25.21
CA GLY A 102 26.17 5.89 26.08
C GLY A 102 25.35 7.11 25.69
N ARG A 103 24.43 6.99 24.74
CA ARG A 103 23.50 8.05 24.33
C ARG A 103 22.05 7.62 24.49
N ASP A 104 21.16 8.58 24.72
CA ASP A 104 19.73 8.35 24.76
C ASP A 104 19.18 8.12 23.34
N VAL A 105 18.12 7.32 23.23
CA VAL A 105 17.40 7.08 21.97
C VAL A 105 16.86 8.40 21.37
N ASP A 106 16.38 9.31 22.23
CA ASP A 106 15.87 10.62 21.81
C ASP A 106 16.96 11.49 21.15
N GLU A 107 18.20 11.41 21.65
CA GLU A 107 19.34 12.09 21.02
C GLU A 107 19.66 11.48 19.66
N GLY A 108 19.59 10.15 19.51
CA GLY A 108 19.79 9.48 18.25
C GLY A 108 18.72 9.81 17.20
N VAL A 109 17.46 9.94 17.64
CA VAL A 109 16.36 10.38 16.80
C VAL A 109 16.54 11.85 16.37
N ALA A 110 17.02 12.72 17.26
CA ALA A 110 17.32 14.11 16.93
C ALA A 110 18.45 14.23 15.89
N ASP A 111 19.49 13.40 16.00
CA ASP A 111 20.56 13.34 14.98
C ASP A 111 20.04 12.87 13.63
N LEU A 112 19.18 11.85 13.60
CA LEU A 112 18.51 11.39 12.38
C LEU A 112 17.69 12.52 11.74
N CYS A 113 16.90 13.25 12.53
CA CYS A 113 16.16 14.42 12.07
C CYS A 113 17.08 15.47 11.47
N GLY A 114 18.17 15.81 12.18
CA GLY A 114 19.16 16.77 11.71
C GLY A 114 19.83 16.37 10.40
N ALA A 115 20.15 15.08 10.23
CA ALA A 115 20.72 14.54 8.99
C ALA A 115 19.71 14.63 7.83
N LEU A 116 18.45 14.34 8.07
CA LEU A 116 17.38 14.44 7.06
C LEU A 116 17.07 15.89 6.68
N ASP A 117 17.13 16.83 7.62
CA ASP A 117 16.95 18.26 7.37
C ASP A 117 18.08 18.88 6.54
N ALA A 118 19.30 18.44 6.79
CA ALA A 118 20.47 18.88 6.05
C ALA A 118 20.55 18.28 4.64
N PHE A 119 19.72 17.28 4.36
CA PHE A 119 19.79 16.51 3.14
C PHE A 119 19.31 17.28 1.91
N ALA A 120 20.18 17.35 0.88
CA ALA A 120 19.87 17.84 -0.46
C ALA A 120 20.52 16.91 -1.49
N GLY A 121 19.73 16.00 -2.09
CA GLY A 121 20.27 15.12 -3.13
C GLY A 121 19.56 13.77 -3.29
N SER A 122 20.33 12.71 -3.57
CA SER A 122 19.77 11.37 -3.76
C SER A 122 19.57 10.66 -2.42
N LEU A 123 18.51 9.87 -2.30
CA LEU A 123 18.23 9.09 -1.08
C LEU A 123 19.41 8.21 -0.67
N GLN A 124 20.19 7.69 -1.63
CA GLN A 124 21.38 6.91 -1.33
C GLN A 124 22.39 7.71 -0.51
N LYS A 125 22.68 8.96 -0.91
CA LYS A 125 23.60 9.81 -0.14
C LYS A 125 23.05 10.12 1.26
N ALA A 126 21.74 10.32 1.38
CA ALA A 126 21.11 10.51 2.69
C ALA A 126 21.29 9.27 3.58
N CYS A 127 21.08 8.06 3.03
CA CYS A 127 21.33 6.83 3.77
C CYS A 127 22.78 6.74 4.23
N ASP A 128 23.75 7.03 3.35
CA ASP A 128 25.18 6.97 3.65
C ASP A 128 25.55 7.97 4.78
N GLU A 129 25.00 9.18 4.74
CA GLU A 129 25.19 10.21 5.76
C GLU A 129 24.57 9.80 7.09
N VAL A 130 23.31 9.34 7.10
CA VAL A 130 22.63 8.87 8.33
C VAL A 130 23.41 7.72 8.96
N VAL A 131 23.79 6.71 8.19
CA VAL A 131 24.57 5.57 8.70
C VAL A 131 25.92 6.02 9.26
N SER A 132 26.59 6.97 8.61
CA SER A 132 27.88 7.50 9.07
C SER A 132 27.76 8.28 10.38
N LEU A 133 26.68 9.04 10.56
CA LEU A 133 26.46 9.88 11.74
C LEU A 133 25.86 9.11 12.93
N CYS A 134 24.88 8.25 12.63
CA CYS A 134 24.09 7.59 13.66
C CYS A 134 24.64 6.22 14.07
N ALA A 135 25.41 5.54 13.20
CA ALA A 135 26.03 4.24 13.46
C ALA A 135 27.55 4.25 13.21
N PRO A 136 28.35 5.11 13.87
CA PRO A 136 29.79 5.17 13.65
C PRO A 136 30.48 3.95 14.25
N GLY A 137 30.82 2.96 13.44
CA GLY A 137 31.66 1.80 13.76
C GLY A 137 31.00 0.82 14.73
N SER A 138 31.08 -0.46 14.59
CA SER A 138 30.50 -1.56 15.38
C SER A 138 29.21 -1.18 16.15
N ALA A 139 28.09 -1.16 15.43
CA ALA A 139 26.77 -1.21 16.09
C ALA A 139 26.73 -2.46 16.98
N ASP A 140 26.37 -2.33 18.25
CA ASP A 140 26.15 -3.46 19.16
C ASP A 140 24.88 -4.25 18.78
N ASP A 141 24.13 -3.77 17.75
CA ASP A 141 22.87 -4.35 17.28
C ASP A 141 22.71 -4.19 15.76
N ASP A 142 21.86 -5.01 15.14
CA ASP A 142 21.57 -4.95 13.72
C ASP A 142 20.82 -3.64 13.38
N ALA A 143 21.34 -2.91 12.39
CA ALA A 143 20.78 -1.63 11.96
C ALA A 143 20.22 -1.71 10.55
N ALA A 144 18.98 -1.28 10.38
CA ALA A 144 18.33 -1.13 9.09
C ALA A 144 17.69 0.26 8.96
N LEU A 145 17.86 0.86 7.77
CA LEU A 145 17.28 2.15 7.41
C LEU A 145 16.64 2.04 6.02
N LEU A 146 15.39 2.44 5.92
CA LEU A 146 14.67 2.60 4.67
C LEU A 146 14.21 4.05 4.53
N LEU A 147 14.74 4.75 3.53
CA LEU A 147 14.26 6.09 3.16
C LEU A 147 13.35 6.00 1.94
N VAL A 148 12.13 6.50 2.09
CA VAL A 148 11.12 6.52 1.04
C VAL A 148 10.80 7.97 0.69
N ARG A 149 10.98 8.36 -0.58
CA ARG A 149 10.48 9.64 -1.08
C ARG A 149 9.10 9.43 -1.65
N VAL A 150 8.12 10.15 -1.13
CA VAL A 150 6.75 10.04 -1.60
C VAL A 150 6.52 10.95 -2.80
N HIS A 151 5.81 10.44 -3.79
CA HIS A 151 5.39 11.17 -4.97
C HIS A 151 3.89 11.01 -5.16
N ALA A 152 3.23 12.09 -5.59
CA ALA A 152 1.85 12.03 -6.01
C ALA A 152 1.74 11.52 -7.45
N PHE A 153 0.65 10.88 -7.78
CA PHE A 153 0.30 10.69 -9.18
C PHE A 153 -0.06 12.04 -9.80
N PRO A 154 0.44 12.34 -11.01
CA PRO A 154 -0.01 13.50 -11.77
C PRO A 154 -1.54 13.43 -11.98
N GLU A 155 -2.23 14.56 -11.91
CA GLU A 155 -3.70 14.61 -12.05
C GLU A 155 -4.18 14.04 -13.38
N ASP A 156 -3.41 14.21 -14.46
CA ASP A 156 -3.68 13.66 -15.78
C ASP A 156 -3.44 12.14 -15.88
N SER A 157 -2.81 11.56 -14.89
CA SER A 157 -2.52 10.12 -14.79
C SER A 157 -3.51 9.37 -13.90
N VAL A 158 -4.55 10.05 -13.39
CA VAL A 158 -5.59 9.47 -12.54
C VAL A 158 -6.96 9.73 -13.18
N ALA A 159 -7.81 8.71 -13.19
CA ALA A 159 -9.22 8.85 -13.54
C ALA A 159 -10.08 8.08 -12.53
N SER A 160 -11.19 8.67 -12.10
CA SER A 160 -12.07 8.08 -11.09
C SER A 160 -13.54 8.28 -11.47
N TRP A 161 -14.36 7.27 -11.20
CA TRP A 161 -15.80 7.29 -11.43
C TRP A 161 -16.55 6.60 -10.30
N ASP A 162 -17.66 7.18 -9.91
CA ASP A 162 -18.64 6.48 -9.10
C ASP A 162 -19.39 5.48 -9.96
N VAL A 163 -19.58 4.27 -9.46
CA VAL A 163 -20.24 3.17 -10.17
C VAL A 163 -21.58 2.87 -9.50
N SER A 164 -22.65 2.87 -10.29
CA SER A 164 -23.94 2.43 -9.81
C SER A 164 -23.93 0.94 -9.44
N SER A 165 -24.71 0.55 -8.43
CA SER A 165 -24.88 -0.87 -8.08
C SER A 165 -25.80 -1.65 -9.03
N ASP A 166 -26.24 -1.04 -10.15
CA ASP A 166 -27.03 -1.70 -11.18
C ASP A 166 -26.12 -2.54 -12.09
N PRO A 167 -26.34 -3.84 -12.24
CA PRO A 167 -25.54 -4.67 -13.16
C PRO A 167 -25.56 -4.21 -14.64
N ALA A 168 -26.60 -3.46 -15.04
CA ALA A 168 -26.66 -2.89 -16.40
C ALA A 168 -25.55 -1.86 -16.67
N GLU A 169 -25.02 -1.22 -15.65
CA GLU A 169 -24.00 -0.18 -15.75
C GLU A 169 -22.60 -0.74 -16.11
N VAL A 170 -22.35 -2.04 -15.98
CA VAL A 170 -21.05 -2.64 -16.34
C VAL A 170 -20.65 -2.35 -17.78
N ALA A 171 -21.61 -2.30 -18.71
CA ALA A 171 -21.34 -1.94 -20.10
C ALA A 171 -20.94 -0.46 -20.25
N GLY A 172 -21.57 0.43 -19.49
CA GLY A 172 -21.20 1.85 -19.42
C GLY A 172 -19.78 2.05 -18.86
N VAL A 173 -19.46 1.35 -17.78
CA VAL A 173 -18.12 1.41 -17.17
C VAL A 173 -17.04 0.97 -18.17
N ARG A 174 -17.26 -0.10 -18.95
CA ARG A 174 -16.32 -0.50 -20.02
C ARG A 174 -16.09 0.60 -21.05
N ALA A 175 -17.16 1.29 -21.44
CA ALA A 175 -17.04 2.38 -22.41
C ALA A 175 -16.21 3.55 -21.84
N LEU A 176 -16.40 3.93 -20.57
CA LEU A 176 -15.61 4.94 -19.89
C LEU A 176 -14.12 4.56 -19.81
N VAL A 177 -13.83 3.30 -19.49
CA VAL A 177 -12.44 2.79 -19.44
C VAL A 177 -11.79 2.87 -20.81
N ARG A 178 -12.49 2.41 -21.87
CA ARG A 178 -11.98 2.48 -23.25
C ARG A 178 -11.67 3.90 -23.68
N GLU A 179 -12.61 4.83 -23.49
CA GLU A 179 -12.44 6.24 -23.83
C GLU A 179 -11.22 6.83 -23.09
N LYS A 180 -11.07 6.53 -21.80
CA LYS A 180 -9.94 7.04 -21.02
C LYS A 180 -8.60 6.46 -21.45
N LEU A 181 -8.55 5.18 -21.81
CA LEU A 181 -7.35 4.55 -22.35
C LEU A 181 -6.98 5.08 -23.74
N GLU A 182 -7.97 5.42 -24.57
CA GLU A 182 -7.75 6.11 -25.84
C GLU A 182 -7.14 7.49 -25.60
N ASP A 183 -7.67 8.30 -24.68
CA ASP A 183 -7.11 9.60 -24.29
C ASP A 183 -5.66 9.49 -23.78
N TRP A 184 -5.34 8.42 -23.11
CA TRP A 184 -3.98 8.16 -22.62
C TRP A 184 -3.05 7.53 -23.65
N GLY A 185 -3.56 7.19 -24.86
CA GLY A 185 -2.80 6.52 -25.91
C GLY A 185 -2.46 5.06 -25.60
N LEU A 186 -3.23 4.40 -24.70
CA LEU A 186 -3.02 3.04 -24.23
C LEU A 186 -3.94 2.01 -24.93
N HIS A 187 -4.07 2.10 -26.25
CA HIS A 187 -4.98 1.26 -27.05
C HIS A 187 -4.72 -0.24 -26.88
N GLU A 188 -3.46 -0.64 -26.72
CA GLU A 188 -3.06 -2.04 -26.58
C GLU A 188 -3.55 -2.66 -25.26
N ALA A 189 -3.70 -1.85 -24.21
CA ALA A 189 -4.19 -2.30 -22.91
C ALA A 189 -5.72 -2.36 -22.82
N ALA A 190 -6.45 -1.77 -23.78
CA ALA A 190 -7.89 -1.56 -23.68
C ALA A 190 -8.66 -2.87 -23.47
N PHE A 191 -8.40 -3.90 -24.27
CA PHE A 191 -9.10 -5.18 -24.17
C PHE A 191 -8.94 -5.86 -22.80
N VAL A 192 -7.71 -5.95 -22.32
CA VAL A 192 -7.41 -6.57 -21.02
C VAL A 192 -8.02 -5.76 -19.88
N SER A 193 -7.89 -4.44 -19.94
CA SER A 193 -8.41 -3.53 -18.91
C SER A 193 -9.94 -3.58 -18.83
N GLU A 194 -10.63 -3.58 -19.97
CA GLU A 194 -12.08 -3.71 -20.02
C GLU A 194 -12.55 -5.03 -19.40
N LEU A 195 -11.83 -6.12 -19.65
CA LEU A 195 -12.16 -7.43 -19.11
C LEU A 195 -11.93 -7.46 -17.59
N VAL A 196 -10.74 -7.04 -17.13
CA VAL A 196 -10.39 -6.95 -15.70
C VAL A 196 -11.40 -6.08 -14.95
N VAL A 197 -11.67 -4.87 -15.46
CA VAL A 197 -12.62 -3.95 -14.83
C VAL A 197 -14.02 -4.54 -14.81
N SER A 198 -14.47 -5.22 -15.88
CA SER A 198 -15.79 -5.86 -15.92
C SER A 198 -15.95 -6.90 -14.82
N GLU A 199 -14.93 -7.75 -14.63
CA GLU A 199 -14.94 -8.78 -13.58
C GLU A 199 -14.93 -8.17 -12.19
N LEU A 200 -14.07 -7.19 -11.94
CA LEU A 200 -13.96 -6.55 -10.64
C LEU A 200 -15.21 -5.73 -10.27
N VAL A 201 -15.78 -4.97 -11.23
CA VAL A 201 -17.02 -4.21 -11.03
C VAL A 201 -18.21 -5.16 -10.80
N THR A 202 -18.32 -6.24 -11.59
CA THR A 202 -19.36 -7.25 -11.39
C THR A 202 -19.28 -7.88 -9.99
N ASN A 203 -18.07 -8.17 -9.52
CA ASN A 203 -17.84 -8.67 -8.18
C ASN A 203 -18.25 -7.66 -7.10
N ALA A 204 -17.90 -6.38 -7.26
CA ALA A 204 -18.28 -5.33 -6.32
C ALA A 204 -19.80 -5.13 -6.25
N ILE A 205 -20.50 -5.16 -7.40
CA ILE A 205 -21.96 -5.04 -7.47
C ILE A 205 -22.65 -6.27 -6.84
N ARG A 206 -22.16 -7.48 -7.11
CA ARG A 206 -22.79 -8.72 -6.64
C ARG A 206 -22.51 -9.05 -5.19
N TYR A 207 -21.31 -8.78 -4.71
CA TYR A 207 -20.80 -9.26 -3.42
C TYR A 207 -20.32 -8.16 -2.50
N GLY A 208 -20.17 -6.93 -3.01
CA GLY A 208 -19.77 -5.75 -2.25
C GLY A 208 -20.97 -5.01 -1.64
N ARG A 209 -20.72 -3.79 -1.22
CA ARG A 209 -21.72 -2.85 -0.71
C ARG A 209 -21.45 -1.46 -1.29
N PRO A 210 -22.50 -0.65 -1.54
CA PRO A 210 -22.28 0.73 -1.95
C PRO A 210 -21.61 1.55 -0.81
N PRO A 211 -20.88 2.63 -1.16
CA PRO A 211 -20.62 3.10 -2.52
C PRO A 211 -19.62 2.21 -3.26
N VAL A 212 -19.76 2.11 -4.59
CA VAL A 212 -18.80 1.45 -5.46
C VAL A 212 -18.11 2.51 -6.31
N SER A 213 -16.80 2.45 -6.43
CA SER A 213 -16.02 3.36 -7.28
C SER A 213 -14.95 2.61 -8.08
N LEU A 214 -14.67 3.12 -9.26
CA LEU A 214 -13.57 2.70 -10.13
C LEU A 214 -12.52 3.79 -10.17
N ARG A 215 -11.24 3.42 -10.05
CA ARG A 215 -10.10 4.30 -10.26
C ARG A 215 -9.10 3.64 -11.20
N LEU A 216 -8.63 4.39 -12.18
CA LEU A 216 -7.53 4.02 -13.05
C LEU A 216 -6.33 4.93 -12.75
N LEU A 217 -5.15 4.33 -12.65
CA LEU A 217 -3.89 5.06 -12.45
C LEU A 217 -2.90 4.59 -13.52
N ARG A 218 -2.36 5.57 -14.25
CA ARG A 218 -1.30 5.33 -15.24
C ARG A 218 0.05 5.64 -14.63
N ASP A 219 0.83 4.61 -14.31
CA ASP A 219 2.18 4.79 -13.80
C ASP A 219 3.19 5.07 -14.93
N VAL A 220 4.21 5.86 -14.62
CA VAL A 220 5.29 6.22 -15.54
C VAL A 220 6.12 5.02 -15.99
N ASP A 221 6.18 3.96 -15.18
CA ASP A 221 6.92 2.71 -15.45
C ASP A 221 6.17 1.73 -16.36
N ARG A 222 5.18 2.22 -17.11
CA ARG A 222 4.36 1.43 -18.04
C ARG A 222 3.45 0.41 -17.37
N THR A 223 2.85 0.76 -16.26
CA THR A 223 1.84 -0.04 -15.59
C THR A 223 0.53 0.73 -15.53
N LEU A 224 -0.57 0.05 -15.82
CA LEU A 224 -1.92 0.55 -15.55
C LEU A 224 -2.46 -0.17 -14.32
N ILE A 225 -2.88 0.59 -13.32
CA ILE A 225 -3.50 0.05 -12.11
C ILE A 225 -5.00 0.30 -12.20
N CYS A 226 -5.78 -0.77 -12.07
CA CYS A 226 -7.24 -0.72 -11.97
C CYS A 226 -7.65 -1.01 -10.54
N GLU A 227 -8.37 -0.10 -9.89
CA GLU A 227 -8.84 -0.23 -8.52
C GLU A 227 -10.36 -0.14 -8.46
N ILE A 228 -11.00 -1.13 -7.82
CA ILE A 228 -12.43 -1.11 -7.53
C ILE A 228 -12.61 -1.12 -6.03
N SER A 229 -13.24 -0.07 -5.50
CA SER A 229 -13.55 0.06 -4.08
C SER A 229 -15.03 -0.18 -3.84
N ASP A 230 -15.36 -0.87 -2.75
CA ASP A 230 -16.74 -1.05 -2.28
C ASP A 230 -16.81 -1.01 -0.74
N GLY A 231 -17.97 -0.67 -0.19
CA GLY A 231 -18.22 -0.54 1.26
C GLY A 231 -18.28 -1.86 2.03
N GLY A 232 -17.96 -3.01 1.41
CA GLY A 232 -17.95 -4.32 2.05
C GLY A 232 -16.59 -4.68 2.64
N HIS A 233 -16.60 -5.48 3.72
CA HIS A 233 -15.36 -5.97 4.37
C HIS A 233 -15.16 -7.48 4.18
N THR A 234 -15.94 -8.10 3.29
CA THR A 234 -15.83 -9.54 3.03
C THR A 234 -14.67 -9.80 2.08
N SER A 235 -13.76 -10.69 2.48
CA SER A 235 -12.63 -11.10 1.62
C SER A 235 -13.14 -11.75 0.33
N PRO A 236 -12.60 -11.38 -0.83
CA PRO A 236 -12.90 -12.08 -2.07
C PRO A 236 -12.34 -13.52 -1.98
N ASN A 237 -13.20 -14.51 -2.23
CA ASN A 237 -12.78 -15.90 -2.26
C ASN A 237 -12.39 -16.28 -3.70
N LEU A 238 -11.14 -16.69 -3.89
CA LEU A 238 -10.72 -17.47 -5.05
C LEU A 238 -11.36 -18.86 -4.94
N ARG A 239 -12.55 -19.04 -5.52
CA ARG A 239 -13.11 -20.38 -5.68
C ARG A 239 -12.58 -20.93 -7.01
N HIS A 240 -11.98 -22.12 -6.94
CA HIS A 240 -11.90 -22.97 -8.12
C HIS A 240 -13.33 -23.35 -8.47
N ALA A 241 -13.87 -22.75 -9.54
CA ALA A 241 -15.18 -23.13 -10.03
C ALA A 241 -15.12 -24.61 -10.46
N GLY A 242 -15.98 -25.44 -9.89
CA GLY A 242 -16.30 -26.72 -10.52
C GLY A 242 -16.92 -26.47 -11.90
N ASP A 243 -16.80 -27.40 -12.82
CA ASP A 243 -17.19 -27.26 -14.24
C ASP A 243 -18.64 -26.80 -14.51
N GLU A 244 -19.50 -26.68 -13.50
CA GLU A 244 -20.91 -26.31 -13.61
C GLU A 244 -21.27 -24.92 -13.05
N ASP A 245 -20.32 -24.20 -12.40
CA ASP A 245 -20.58 -22.88 -11.83
C ASP A 245 -20.08 -21.76 -12.76
N GLU A 246 -20.98 -21.05 -13.43
CA GLU A 246 -20.69 -19.82 -14.19
C GLU A 246 -20.21 -18.66 -13.28
N GLY A 247 -20.34 -18.78 -11.96
CA GLY A 247 -19.93 -17.80 -10.95
C GLY A 247 -18.67 -18.20 -10.21
N GLY A 248 -17.54 -17.56 -10.44
CA GLY A 248 -16.30 -17.78 -9.67
C GLY A 248 -15.00 -17.75 -10.47
N ARG A 249 -15.10 -17.68 -11.79
CA ARG A 249 -13.92 -17.60 -12.66
C ARG A 249 -13.32 -16.18 -12.80
N GLY A 250 -14.07 -15.14 -12.41
CA GLY A 250 -13.67 -13.76 -12.65
C GLY A 250 -12.34 -13.36 -12.00
N LEU A 251 -12.15 -13.66 -10.70
CA LEU A 251 -10.87 -13.36 -10.05
C LEU A 251 -9.72 -14.25 -10.52
N PHE A 252 -10.02 -15.47 -10.97
CA PHE A 252 -9.02 -16.33 -11.59
C PHE A 252 -8.55 -15.74 -12.93
N LEU A 253 -9.48 -15.22 -13.73
CA LEU A 253 -9.19 -14.51 -14.98
C LEU A 253 -8.37 -13.23 -14.70
N VAL A 254 -8.75 -12.44 -13.68
CA VAL A 254 -7.95 -11.28 -13.25
C VAL A 254 -6.52 -11.70 -12.91
N ALA A 255 -6.35 -12.77 -12.12
CA ALA A 255 -5.02 -13.28 -11.75
C ALA A 255 -4.17 -13.74 -12.95
N GLN A 256 -4.80 -14.22 -14.02
CA GLN A 256 -4.10 -14.63 -15.25
C GLN A 256 -3.73 -13.47 -16.18
N LEU A 257 -4.54 -12.41 -16.17
CA LEU A 257 -4.41 -11.27 -17.09
C LEU A 257 -3.58 -10.12 -16.51
N THR A 258 -3.21 -10.19 -15.23
CA THR A 258 -2.55 -9.09 -14.54
C THR A 258 -1.18 -9.52 -14.00
N ALA A 259 -0.24 -8.59 -13.98
CA ALA A 259 1.08 -8.83 -13.42
C ALA A 259 1.01 -9.08 -11.91
N MET A 260 0.17 -8.29 -11.22
CA MET A 260 -0.13 -8.42 -9.80
C MET A 260 -1.58 -8.03 -9.55
N TRP A 261 -2.16 -8.56 -8.50
CA TRP A 261 -3.45 -8.13 -7.97
C TRP A 261 -3.53 -8.39 -6.47
N GLY A 262 -4.44 -7.69 -5.79
CA GLY A 262 -4.61 -7.87 -4.37
C GLY A 262 -5.84 -7.16 -3.82
N THR A 263 -6.01 -7.24 -2.51
CA THR A 263 -7.09 -6.56 -1.79
C THR A 263 -6.50 -5.80 -0.62
N ARG A 264 -6.90 -4.55 -0.47
CA ARG A 264 -6.64 -3.76 0.74
C ARG A 264 -7.95 -3.41 1.42
N TYR A 265 -7.91 -3.22 2.72
CA TYR A 265 -9.05 -2.87 3.56
C TYR A 265 -8.77 -1.57 4.28
N ASP A 266 -9.77 -0.71 4.33
CA ASP A 266 -9.76 0.53 5.10
C ASP A 266 -11.02 0.67 5.96
N ARG A 267 -11.24 1.85 6.53
CA ARG A 267 -12.42 2.12 7.37
C ARG A 267 -13.73 2.16 6.58
N GLN A 268 -13.65 2.41 5.29
CA GLN A 268 -14.82 2.60 4.41
C GLN A 268 -15.24 1.31 3.72
N GLY A 269 -14.32 0.33 3.61
CA GLY A 269 -14.61 -0.93 2.96
C GLY A 269 -13.37 -1.67 2.50
N LYS A 270 -13.40 -2.14 1.25
CA LYS A 270 -12.27 -2.79 0.61
C LYS A 270 -12.03 -2.24 -0.78
N THR A 271 -10.77 -2.30 -1.21
CA THR A 271 -10.37 -2.04 -2.59
C THR A 271 -9.69 -3.27 -3.16
N ILE A 272 -10.17 -3.78 -4.29
CA ILE A 272 -9.48 -4.78 -5.09
C ILE A 272 -8.74 -4.03 -6.18
N TRP A 273 -7.44 -4.28 -6.28
CA TRP A 273 -6.57 -3.65 -7.27
C TRP A 273 -5.91 -4.70 -8.17
N ALA A 274 -5.60 -4.31 -9.39
CA ALA A 274 -4.96 -5.14 -10.38
C ALA A 274 -4.00 -4.30 -11.24
N GLU A 275 -2.78 -4.80 -11.45
CA GLU A 275 -1.73 -4.17 -12.24
C GLU A 275 -1.62 -4.84 -13.61
N ILE A 276 -1.79 -4.04 -14.65
CA ILE A 276 -1.69 -4.47 -16.05
C ILE A 276 -0.40 -3.89 -16.63
N GLY A 277 0.53 -4.74 -17.03
CA GLY A 277 1.77 -4.33 -17.69
C GLY A 277 1.47 -3.77 -19.09
N LEU A 278 1.96 -2.56 -19.37
CA LEU A 278 1.81 -1.92 -20.68
C LEU A 278 2.95 -2.40 -21.60
N GLY A 279 2.59 -3.06 -22.70
CA GLY A 279 3.56 -3.62 -23.68
C GLY A 279 3.94 -5.08 -23.45
N GLN A 280 3.24 -5.79 -22.56
CA GLN A 280 3.33 -7.26 -22.50
C GLN A 280 2.30 -7.87 -23.45
N GLU A 281 2.74 -8.79 -24.32
CA GLU A 281 1.83 -9.63 -25.10
C GLU A 281 1.07 -10.56 -24.15
N VAL A 282 -0.26 -10.48 -24.18
CA VAL A 282 -1.10 -11.41 -23.41
C VAL A 282 -1.03 -12.77 -24.08
N PRO A 283 -0.67 -13.85 -23.37
CA PRO A 283 -0.67 -15.20 -23.94
C PRO A 283 -2.08 -15.56 -24.42
N LEU A 284 -2.23 -15.90 -25.68
CA LEU A 284 -3.53 -16.24 -26.30
C LEU A 284 -4.16 -17.53 -25.74
N ASP A 285 -3.39 -18.34 -25.07
CA ASP A 285 -3.78 -19.61 -24.43
C ASP A 285 -4.67 -19.43 -23.19
N VAL A 286 -4.79 -18.22 -22.68
CA VAL A 286 -5.69 -17.87 -21.56
C VAL A 286 -7.16 -17.94 -21.95
N PHE A 287 -7.47 -17.91 -23.25
CA PHE A 287 -8.84 -17.87 -23.80
C PHE A 287 -9.32 -19.22 -24.38
N LEU A 288 -8.48 -20.27 -24.35
CA LEU A 288 -8.80 -21.62 -24.79
C LEU A 288 -9.04 -22.53 -23.58
#